data_a00f340549af0e13b43314e19e50c524
#
_entry.id   a00f340549af0e13b43314e19e50c524
#
_cell.length_a   1.000
_cell.length_b   1.000
_cell.length_c   1.000
_cell.angle_alpha   90.00
_cell.angle_beta   90.00
_cell.angle_gamma   90.00
#
_symmetry.space_group_name_H-M   'P 1'
#
loop_
_entity.id
_entity.type
_entity.pdbx_description
1 polymer ?
#
loop_
_entity_poly.entity_id
_entity_poly.type
_entity_poly.pdbx_seq_one_letter_code
_entity_poly.pdbx_strand_id
1 'polypeptide(L)'
;PGDDTTVACMRIIDSKPVHLMTGPARNPEDDVRMVQDFMDDPNARTIVCGGTSATIVSRVLGKKLDVSLDYVDPEIPPIAYMEGVDLVTEGVLTLNRVLQLLRRYVKNETVSEEFFHELDKPNGGSMVAKVLIEDCTEVHLYVGKAINSAYQNPGLPFDLGIRQNLVEQLRHVIEEMGKTVVVTYY
;
A
#
# COMPACT_ATOMS: atom_id res chain seq x y z
N PRO A 1 -32.90 -35.85 17.60
CA PRO A 1 -33.18 -34.45 17.51
C PRO A 1 -31.98 -33.73 18.09
N GLY A 2 -31.18 -33.06 17.26
CA GLY A 2 -30.08 -32.22 17.71
C GLY A 2 -30.66 -30.88 18.12
N ASP A 3 -30.13 -30.31 19.20
CA ASP A 3 -30.42 -28.95 19.59
C ASP A 3 -29.53 -27.98 18.86
N ASP A 4 -30.02 -26.82 18.45
CA ASP A 4 -29.26 -25.81 17.75
C ASP A 4 -28.17 -25.27 18.69
N THR A 5 -26.93 -25.26 18.25
CA THR A 5 -25.80 -24.73 19.02
C THR A 5 -25.24 -23.49 18.33
N THR A 6 -25.23 -22.37 19.05
CA THR A 6 -24.61 -21.11 18.60
C THR A 6 -23.34 -20.86 19.41
N VAL A 7 -22.23 -20.61 18.73
CA VAL A 7 -20.94 -20.22 19.34
C VAL A 7 -20.59 -18.82 18.89
N ALA A 8 -20.30 -17.90 19.81
CA ALA A 8 -19.77 -16.58 19.54
C ALA A 8 -18.34 -16.48 20.09
N CYS A 9 -17.41 -16.01 19.26
CA CYS A 9 -16.03 -15.76 19.65
C CYS A 9 -15.72 -14.26 19.46
N MET A 10 -15.17 -13.63 20.50
CA MET A 10 -14.70 -12.24 20.46
C MET A 10 -13.18 -12.21 20.69
N ARG A 11 -12.47 -11.53 19.82
CA ARG A 11 -11.04 -11.27 19.97
C ARG A 11 -10.81 -9.76 20.05
N ILE A 12 -10.18 -9.32 21.13
CA ILE A 12 -9.70 -7.94 21.28
C ILE A 12 -8.25 -7.91 20.77
N ILE A 13 -7.96 -6.98 19.88
CA ILE A 13 -6.63 -6.76 19.32
C ILE A 13 -6.24 -5.29 19.49
N ASP A 14 -4.95 -5.03 19.65
CA ASP A 14 -4.41 -3.66 19.60
C ASP A 14 -4.58 -3.06 18.22
N SER A 15 -4.73 -1.74 18.13
CA SER A 15 -4.72 -1.02 16.85
C SER A 15 -3.35 -1.17 16.19
N LYS A 16 -3.38 -1.46 14.90
CA LYS A 16 -2.19 -1.58 14.04
C LYS A 16 -2.39 -0.71 12.81
N PRO A 17 -2.14 0.61 12.92
CA PRO A 17 -2.30 1.51 11.79
C PRO A 17 -1.23 1.26 10.72
N VAL A 18 -1.63 1.41 9.48
CA VAL A 18 -0.74 1.39 8.31
C VAL A 18 -0.94 2.69 7.55
N HIS A 19 0.13 3.43 7.36
CA HIS A 19 0.19 4.59 6.49
C HIS A 19 0.80 4.19 5.14
N LEU A 20 0.08 4.42 4.05
CA LEU A 20 0.55 4.12 2.71
C LEU A 20 0.50 5.39 1.85
N MET A 21 1.67 5.80 1.36
CA MET A 21 1.83 6.98 0.51
C MET A 21 2.08 6.58 -0.94
N THR A 22 1.34 7.21 -1.88
CA THR A 22 1.54 6.99 -3.32
C THR A 22 1.30 8.25 -4.15
N GLY A 23 2.19 8.51 -5.09
CA GLY A 23 2.18 9.69 -5.96
C GLY A 23 2.64 10.97 -5.27
N PRO A 24 3.18 11.94 -6.04
CA PRO A 24 3.50 13.27 -5.54
C PRO A 24 2.23 14.11 -5.38
N ALA A 25 2.26 15.11 -4.49
CA ALA A 25 1.18 16.08 -4.32
C ALA A 25 0.93 16.83 -5.63
N ARG A 26 -0.30 17.33 -5.82
CA ARG A 26 -0.68 18.11 -7.01
C ARG A 26 0.21 19.35 -7.16
N ASN A 27 0.43 20.06 -6.06
CA ASN A 27 1.34 21.20 -6.00
C ASN A 27 2.61 20.76 -5.27
N PRO A 28 3.80 20.98 -5.81
CA PRO A 28 5.06 20.56 -5.18
C PRO A 28 5.30 21.14 -3.77
N GLU A 29 4.69 22.30 -3.46
CA GLU A 29 4.73 22.91 -2.13
C GLU A 29 4.00 22.06 -1.07
N ASP A 30 3.02 21.24 -1.46
CA ASP A 30 2.28 20.38 -0.56
C ASP A 30 3.02 19.05 -0.24
N ASP A 31 4.10 18.74 -0.96
CA ASP A 31 4.90 17.52 -0.73
C ASP A 31 5.38 17.42 0.73
N VAL A 32 5.87 18.53 1.29
CA VAL A 32 6.38 18.56 2.68
C VAL A 32 5.28 18.22 3.67
N ARG A 33 4.11 18.84 3.50
CA ARG A 33 2.94 18.59 4.34
C ARG A 33 2.47 17.14 4.22
N MET A 34 2.38 16.63 2.98
CA MET A 34 1.99 15.22 2.73
C MET A 34 2.91 14.23 3.45
N VAL A 35 4.24 14.46 3.42
CA VAL A 35 5.20 13.60 4.12
C VAL A 35 5.08 13.76 5.64
N GLN A 36 4.84 14.98 6.16
CA GLN A 36 4.64 15.20 7.59
C GLN A 36 3.40 14.46 8.09
N ASP A 37 2.26 14.60 7.38
CA ASP A 37 1.01 13.91 7.73
C ASP A 37 1.17 12.38 7.61
N PHE A 38 1.94 11.89 6.63
CA PHE A 38 2.25 10.47 6.46
C PHE A 38 3.09 9.90 7.61
N MET A 39 3.93 10.72 8.24
CA MET A 39 4.84 10.33 9.33
C MET A 39 4.36 10.73 10.73
N ASP A 40 3.13 11.23 10.88
CA ASP A 40 2.64 11.84 12.13
C ASP A 40 2.37 10.82 13.25
N ASP A 41 2.06 9.56 12.92
CA ASP A 41 1.86 8.50 13.91
C ASP A 41 3.08 7.59 14.02
N PRO A 42 3.84 7.66 15.13
CA PRO A 42 5.02 6.83 15.33
C PRO A 42 4.71 5.33 15.52
N ASN A 43 3.43 4.97 15.72
CA ASN A 43 2.99 3.58 15.84
C ASN A 43 2.55 3.01 14.49
N ALA A 44 2.33 3.85 13.49
CA ALA A 44 1.93 3.39 12.18
C ALA A 44 3.10 2.72 11.45
N ARG A 45 2.80 1.60 10.79
CA ARG A 45 3.71 1.03 9.81
C ARG A 45 3.66 1.84 8.53
N THR A 46 4.79 2.33 8.08
CA THR A 46 4.91 3.27 6.95
C THR A 46 5.31 2.55 5.66
N ILE A 47 4.51 2.74 4.60
CA ILE A 47 4.73 2.13 3.29
C ILE A 47 4.73 3.21 2.21
N VAL A 48 5.79 3.29 1.42
CA VAL A 48 5.88 4.20 0.27
C VAL A 48 5.81 3.39 -1.02
N CYS A 49 4.82 3.67 -1.86
CA CYS A 49 4.63 3.03 -3.16
C CYS A 49 4.87 4.03 -4.30
N GLY A 50 6.01 3.90 -4.95
CA GLY A 50 6.40 4.71 -6.10
C GLY A 50 7.76 5.41 -5.95
N GLY A 51 8.60 5.32 -6.98
CA GLY A 51 9.94 5.90 -6.96
C GLY A 51 9.94 7.43 -6.76
N THR A 52 9.00 8.15 -7.38
CA THR A 52 8.86 9.60 -7.18
C THR A 52 8.46 9.93 -5.74
N SER A 53 7.51 9.17 -5.17
CA SER A 53 7.10 9.33 -3.77
C SER A 53 8.27 9.04 -2.83
N ALA A 54 9.04 7.97 -3.09
CA ALA A 54 10.23 7.63 -2.31
C ALA A 54 11.29 8.73 -2.35
N THR A 55 11.51 9.35 -3.53
CA THR A 55 12.43 10.48 -3.69
C THR A 55 11.97 11.70 -2.88
N ILE A 56 10.66 11.98 -2.87
CA ILE A 56 10.08 13.08 -2.09
C ILE A 56 10.27 12.82 -0.59
N VAL A 57 9.91 11.63 -0.11
CA VAL A 57 10.08 11.25 1.31
C VAL A 57 11.55 11.32 1.71
N SER A 58 12.47 10.78 0.90
CA SER A 58 13.92 10.86 1.10
C SER A 58 14.40 12.31 1.26
N ARG A 59 13.96 13.19 0.35
CA ARG A 59 14.30 14.63 0.40
C ARG A 59 13.78 15.30 1.66
N VAL A 60 12.52 15.08 2.02
CA VAL A 60 11.88 15.75 3.17
C VAL A 60 12.45 15.27 4.49
N LEU A 61 12.69 13.96 4.63
CA LEU A 61 13.27 13.37 5.83
C LEU A 61 14.80 13.55 5.91
N GLY A 62 15.47 13.95 4.82
CA GLY A 62 16.92 13.99 4.75
C GLY A 62 17.57 12.61 4.87
N LYS A 63 16.88 11.55 4.47
CA LYS A 63 17.32 10.17 4.55
C LYS A 63 17.69 9.62 3.18
N LYS A 64 18.74 8.77 3.14
CA LYS A 64 19.19 8.13 1.90
C LYS A 64 18.21 7.05 1.47
N LEU A 65 17.93 7.01 0.17
CA LEU A 65 17.18 5.94 -0.48
C LEU A 65 18.19 4.95 -1.09
N ASP A 66 18.25 3.76 -0.53
CA ASP A 66 19.09 2.66 -1.04
C ASP A 66 18.21 1.67 -1.80
N VAL A 67 18.36 1.64 -3.13
CA VAL A 67 17.60 0.74 -4.00
C VAL A 67 18.33 -0.60 -4.07
N SER A 68 17.65 -1.69 -3.72
CA SER A 68 18.16 -3.04 -3.99
C SER A 68 18.20 -3.27 -5.50
N LEU A 69 19.30 -3.84 -6.01
CA LEU A 69 19.42 -4.26 -7.39
C LEU A 69 19.04 -5.73 -7.60
N ASP A 70 18.68 -6.42 -6.53
CA ASP A 70 18.31 -7.83 -6.58
C ASP A 70 16.85 -7.98 -7.04
N TYR A 71 16.67 -8.35 -8.29
CA TYR A 71 15.37 -8.74 -8.83
C TYR A 71 15.03 -10.16 -8.35
N VAL A 72 14.31 -10.24 -7.25
CA VAL A 72 13.82 -11.52 -6.70
C VAL A 72 12.67 -12.07 -7.55
N ASP A 73 11.90 -11.18 -8.19
CA ASP A 73 10.78 -11.53 -9.06
C ASP A 73 10.90 -10.69 -10.35
N PRO A 74 10.99 -11.32 -11.54
CA PRO A 74 11.11 -10.60 -12.81
C PRO A 74 9.92 -9.69 -13.15
N GLU A 75 8.74 -9.98 -12.58
CA GLU A 75 7.50 -9.23 -12.83
C GLU A 75 7.29 -8.10 -11.82
N ILE A 76 8.04 -8.09 -10.72
CA ILE A 76 7.88 -7.10 -9.65
C ILE A 76 9.21 -6.40 -9.41
N PRO A 77 9.25 -5.08 -9.59
CA PRO A 77 10.45 -4.29 -9.35
C PRO A 77 11.01 -4.46 -7.94
N PRO A 78 12.32 -4.27 -7.75
CA PRO A 78 12.97 -4.45 -6.47
C PRO A 78 12.46 -3.45 -5.43
N ILE A 79 12.53 -3.87 -4.17
CA ILE A 79 12.24 -3.01 -3.03
C ILE A 79 13.42 -2.07 -2.78
N ALA A 80 13.13 -0.93 -2.14
CA ALA A 80 14.16 -0.02 -1.65
C ALA A 80 14.11 0.09 -0.13
N TYR A 81 15.19 0.61 0.45
CA TYR A 81 15.34 0.82 1.88
C TYR A 81 15.54 2.28 2.20
N MET A 82 14.88 2.77 3.22
CA MET A 82 15.02 4.12 3.74
C MET A 82 14.89 4.09 5.26
N GLU A 83 15.85 4.66 5.96
CA GLU A 83 15.80 4.75 7.42
C GLU A 83 14.56 5.54 7.87
N GLY A 84 13.75 4.95 8.75
CA GLY A 84 12.51 5.54 9.26
C GLY A 84 11.27 5.25 8.42
N VAL A 85 11.39 4.44 7.35
CA VAL A 85 10.26 3.94 6.55
C VAL A 85 10.33 2.41 6.50
N ASP A 86 9.23 1.74 6.84
CA ASP A 86 9.22 0.28 6.96
C ASP A 86 9.32 -0.45 5.62
N LEU A 87 8.72 0.11 4.57
CA LEU A 87 8.75 -0.51 3.26
C LEU A 87 8.66 0.53 2.13
N VAL A 88 9.58 0.43 1.17
CA VAL A 88 9.57 1.25 -0.04
C VAL A 88 9.52 0.35 -1.25
N THR A 89 8.51 0.56 -2.12
CA THR A 89 8.29 -0.27 -3.30
C THR A 89 8.11 0.59 -4.55
N GLU A 90 8.05 -0.07 -5.71
CA GLU A 90 7.56 0.54 -6.93
C GLU A 90 6.06 0.93 -6.76
N GLY A 91 5.52 1.70 -7.70
CA GLY A 91 4.18 2.28 -7.58
C GLY A 91 3.05 1.39 -8.09
N VAL A 92 2.57 1.69 -9.30
CA VAL A 92 1.31 1.15 -9.85
C VAL A 92 1.36 -0.38 -10.02
N LEU A 93 2.49 -0.94 -10.45
CA LEU A 93 2.61 -2.40 -10.63
C LEU A 93 2.49 -3.13 -9.29
N THR A 94 3.20 -2.63 -8.27
CA THR A 94 3.11 -3.19 -6.92
C THR A 94 1.68 -3.11 -6.37
N LEU A 95 1.03 -1.94 -6.46
CA LEU A 95 -0.34 -1.77 -5.96
C LEU A 95 -1.36 -2.62 -6.71
N ASN A 96 -1.19 -2.83 -8.02
CA ASN A 96 -2.02 -3.78 -8.77
C ASN A 96 -1.85 -5.21 -8.26
N ARG A 97 -0.61 -5.62 -7.98
CA ARG A 97 -0.33 -6.94 -7.41
C ARG A 97 -0.95 -7.09 -6.03
N VAL A 98 -0.82 -6.09 -5.18
CA VAL A 98 -1.48 -6.04 -3.87
C VAL A 98 -3.00 -6.23 -4.03
N LEU A 99 -3.65 -5.45 -4.90
CA LEU A 99 -5.09 -5.56 -5.15
C LEU A 99 -5.51 -6.97 -5.58
N GLN A 100 -4.73 -7.63 -6.45
CA GLN A 100 -5.00 -9.01 -6.86
C GLN A 100 -4.94 -9.97 -5.66
N LEU A 101 -3.92 -9.86 -4.82
CA LEU A 101 -3.76 -10.71 -3.64
C LEU A 101 -4.88 -10.49 -2.61
N LEU A 102 -5.22 -9.23 -2.32
CA LEU A 102 -6.32 -8.91 -1.41
C LEU A 102 -7.68 -9.44 -1.93
N ARG A 103 -7.96 -9.33 -3.22
CA ARG A 103 -9.17 -9.88 -3.83
C ARG A 103 -9.25 -11.40 -3.73
N ARG A 104 -8.14 -12.10 -3.93
CA ARG A 104 -8.09 -13.55 -3.74
C ARG A 104 -8.38 -13.93 -2.29
N TYR A 105 -7.84 -13.16 -1.35
CA TYR A 105 -8.07 -13.37 0.08
C TYR A 105 -9.54 -13.18 0.46
N VAL A 106 -10.19 -12.08 0.02
CA VAL A 106 -11.58 -11.76 0.34
C VAL A 106 -12.55 -12.78 -0.27
N LYS A 107 -12.34 -13.19 -1.51
CA LYS A 107 -13.22 -14.16 -2.19
C LYS A 107 -13.19 -15.56 -1.61
N ASN A 108 -12.23 -15.83 -0.74
CA ASN A 108 -12.07 -17.14 -0.06
C ASN A 108 -12.02 -18.36 -1.01
N GLU A 109 -11.95 -18.12 -2.33
CA GLU A 109 -12.02 -19.16 -3.36
C GLU A 109 -10.72 -19.97 -3.47
N THR A 110 -9.63 -19.45 -2.92
CA THR A 110 -8.28 -20.04 -3.07
C THR A 110 -7.33 -19.65 -1.94
N VAL A 111 -7.84 -19.51 -0.71
CA VAL A 111 -6.96 -19.34 0.47
C VAL A 111 -6.40 -20.74 0.83
N SER A 112 -5.38 -21.13 0.09
CA SER A 112 -4.64 -22.38 0.27
C SER A 112 -3.29 -22.12 0.93
N GLU A 113 -2.60 -23.16 1.32
CA GLU A 113 -1.21 -23.08 1.80
C GLU A 113 -0.32 -22.35 0.78
N GLU A 114 -0.54 -22.60 -0.52
CA GLU A 114 0.16 -21.92 -1.62
C GLU A 114 -0.06 -20.40 -1.64
N PHE A 115 -1.26 -19.93 -1.28
CA PHE A 115 -1.52 -18.51 -1.17
C PHE A 115 -0.67 -17.86 -0.05
N PHE A 116 -0.55 -18.49 1.10
CA PHE A 116 0.31 -17.97 2.17
C PHE A 116 1.79 -18.04 1.81
N HIS A 117 2.24 -19.08 1.13
CA HIS A 117 3.58 -19.12 0.56
C HIS A 117 3.84 -17.99 -0.45
N GLU A 118 2.82 -17.58 -1.19
CA GLU A 118 2.92 -16.43 -2.08
C GLU A 118 3.05 -15.10 -1.33
N LEU A 119 2.36 -14.93 -0.19
CA LEU A 119 2.51 -13.76 0.68
C LEU A 119 3.90 -13.70 1.34
N ASP A 120 4.56 -14.83 1.54
CA ASP A 120 5.89 -14.91 2.14
C ASP A 120 7.03 -14.59 1.15
N LYS A 121 6.73 -14.38 -0.13
CA LYS A 121 7.74 -14.01 -1.12
C LYS A 121 8.32 -12.62 -0.83
N PRO A 122 9.65 -12.44 -0.91
CA PRO A 122 10.30 -11.17 -0.64
C PRO A 122 10.22 -10.20 -1.83
N ASN A 123 9.01 -9.90 -2.28
CA ASN A 123 8.73 -8.87 -3.28
C ASN A 123 7.72 -7.85 -2.75
N GLY A 124 7.75 -6.63 -3.29
CA GLY A 124 6.95 -5.50 -2.79
C GLY A 124 5.45 -5.79 -2.72
N GLY A 125 4.88 -6.47 -3.72
CA GLY A 125 3.46 -6.81 -3.77
C GLY A 125 3.03 -7.76 -2.65
N SER A 126 3.77 -8.85 -2.45
CA SER A 126 3.53 -9.84 -1.40
C SER A 126 3.73 -9.24 -0.02
N MET A 127 4.80 -8.46 0.19
CA MET A 127 5.10 -7.83 1.48
C MET A 127 4.01 -6.82 1.89
N VAL A 128 3.57 -5.95 0.99
CA VAL A 128 2.47 -5.00 1.26
C VAL A 128 1.16 -5.76 1.52
N ALA A 129 0.80 -6.73 0.69
CA ALA A 129 -0.41 -7.52 0.87
C ALA A 129 -0.41 -8.27 2.22
N LYS A 130 0.72 -8.86 2.60
CA LYS A 130 0.88 -9.54 3.89
C LYS A 130 0.63 -8.59 5.06
N VAL A 131 1.24 -7.40 5.05
CA VAL A 131 1.00 -6.37 6.08
C VAL A 131 -0.48 -6.02 6.17
N LEU A 132 -1.14 -5.79 5.04
CA LEU A 132 -2.56 -5.41 5.00
C LEU A 132 -3.48 -6.55 5.45
N ILE A 133 -3.12 -7.82 5.24
CA ILE A 133 -3.93 -8.98 5.65
C ILE A 133 -3.72 -9.28 7.14
N GLU A 134 -2.47 -9.43 7.58
CA GLU A 134 -2.12 -10.02 8.86
C GLU A 134 -1.87 -8.99 9.97
N ASP A 135 -1.29 -7.83 9.62
CA ASP A 135 -0.72 -6.88 10.58
C ASP A 135 -1.36 -5.49 10.51
N CYS A 136 -2.62 -5.40 10.09
CA CYS A 136 -3.29 -4.13 9.89
C CYS A 136 -4.71 -4.16 10.46
N THR A 137 -5.11 -3.10 11.16
CA THR A 137 -6.48 -2.85 11.61
C THR A 137 -7.11 -1.67 10.86
N GLU A 138 -6.30 -0.68 10.52
CA GLU A 138 -6.72 0.51 9.81
C GLU A 138 -5.63 0.97 8.83
N VAL A 139 -6.05 1.56 7.73
CA VAL A 139 -5.15 2.05 6.68
C VAL A 139 -5.45 3.52 6.42
N HIS A 140 -4.41 4.33 6.42
CA HIS A 140 -4.49 5.69 5.92
C HIS A 140 -3.72 5.79 4.60
N LEU A 141 -4.44 6.08 3.51
CA LEU A 141 -3.89 6.25 2.17
C LEU A 141 -3.62 7.73 1.91
N TYR A 142 -2.36 8.10 1.77
CA TYR A 142 -1.89 9.45 1.40
C TYR A 142 -1.63 9.46 -0.10
N VAL A 143 -2.51 10.13 -0.85
CA VAL A 143 -2.57 10.02 -2.32
C VAL A 143 -2.28 11.35 -2.98
N GLY A 144 -1.14 11.45 -3.64
CA GLY A 144 -0.80 12.60 -4.45
C GLY A 144 -1.54 12.64 -5.78
N LYS A 145 -2.03 13.83 -6.16
CA LYS A 145 -2.80 14.09 -7.38
C LYS A 145 -1.96 14.68 -8.52
N ALA A 146 -0.64 14.71 -8.41
CA ALA A 146 0.18 15.18 -9.52
C ALA A 146 0.00 14.30 -10.77
N ILE A 147 -0.06 14.96 -11.91
CA ILE A 147 -0.02 14.32 -13.23
C ILE A 147 1.45 14.17 -13.59
N ASN A 148 1.90 12.96 -13.87
CA ASN A 148 3.28 12.74 -14.30
C ASN A 148 3.44 13.20 -15.74
N SER A 149 4.05 14.37 -15.94
CA SER A 149 4.30 14.96 -17.26
C SER A 149 5.24 14.12 -18.14
N ALA A 150 6.05 13.23 -17.56
CA ALA A 150 6.96 12.36 -18.30
C ALA A 150 6.22 11.25 -19.09
N TYR A 151 4.97 10.96 -18.74
CA TYR A 151 4.11 9.98 -19.43
C TYR A 151 2.96 10.63 -20.19
N GLN A 152 2.99 11.94 -20.39
CA GLN A 152 2.03 12.65 -21.24
C GLN A 152 2.27 12.32 -22.73
N ASN A 153 1.74 11.18 -23.17
CA ASN A 153 1.32 11.08 -24.56
C ASN A 153 0.15 12.08 -24.74
N PRO A 154 0.21 12.99 -25.73
CA PRO A 154 -0.74 14.11 -25.86
C PRO A 154 -2.22 13.72 -26.04
N GLY A 155 -2.56 12.43 -25.96
CA GLY A 155 -3.90 11.90 -26.20
C GLY A 155 -4.58 11.24 -25.01
N LEU A 156 -3.93 11.04 -23.84
CA LEU A 156 -4.49 10.22 -22.77
C LEU A 156 -4.14 10.76 -21.36
N PRO A 157 -5.12 11.27 -20.59
CA PRO A 157 -4.97 11.59 -19.17
C PRO A 157 -4.96 10.30 -18.30
N PHE A 158 -4.20 9.26 -18.73
CA PHE A 158 -4.32 7.91 -18.17
C PHE A 158 -3.76 7.74 -16.76
N ASP A 159 -2.69 8.45 -16.40
CA ASP A 159 -1.93 8.10 -15.18
C ASP A 159 -2.69 8.48 -13.89
N LEU A 160 -3.29 9.65 -13.82
CA LEU A 160 -4.06 10.08 -12.65
C LEU A 160 -5.34 9.25 -12.46
N GLY A 161 -6.06 8.99 -13.55
CA GLY A 161 -7.28 8.18 -13.52
C GLY A 161 -7.01 6.73 -13.10
N ILE A 162 -5.91 6.15 -13.56
CA ILE A 162 -5.48 4.79 -13.19
C ILE A 162 -5.15 4.73 -11.70
N ARG A 163 -4.37 5.68 -11.18
CA ARG A 163 -4.00 5.71 -9.76
C ARG A 163 -5.22 5.91 -8.87
N GLN A 164 -6.10 6.85 -9.18
CA GLN A 164 -7.31 7.10 -8.40
C GLN A 164 -8.23 5.88 -8.39
N ASN A 165 -8.45 5.26 -9.55
CA ASN A 165 -9.27 4.05 -9.65
C ASN A 165 -8.63 2.89 -8.85
N LEU A 166 -7.32 2.73 -8.90
CA LEU A 166 -6.61 1.71 -8.14
C LEU A 166 -6.72 1.94 -6.62
N VAL A 167 -6.59 3.19 -6.17
CA VAL A 167 -6.77 3.58 -4.77
C VAL A 167 -8.20 3.28 -4.29
N GLU A 168 -9.22 3.62 -5.08
CA GLU A 168 -10.61 3.32 -4.73
C GLU A 168 -10.89 1.80 -4.67
N GLN A 169 -10.32 1.03 -5.58
CA GLN A 169 -10.44 -0.43 -5.54
C GLN A 169 -9.72 -1.04 -4.33
N LEU A 170 -8.54 -0.50 -3.96
CA LEU A 170 -7.83 -0.92 -2.75
C LEU A 170 -8.63 -0.57 -1.50
N ARG A 171 -9.15 0.66 -1.41
CA ARG A 171 -10.03 1.07 -0.30
C ARG A 171 -11.16 0.08 -0.12
N HIS A 172 -11.88 -0.22 -1.19
CA HIS A 172 -13.05 -1.10 -1.15
C HIS A 172 -12.71 -2.50 -0.66
N VAL A 173 -11.67 -3.12 -1.22
CA VAL A 173 -11.29 -4.49 -0.82
C VAL A 173 -10.75 -4.55 0.62
N ILE A 174 -10.08 -3.50 1.09
CA ILE A 174 -9.61 -3.42 2.48
C ILE A 174 -10.79 -3.26 3.45
N GLU A 175 -11.81 -2.46 3.09
CA GLU A 175 -13.06 -2.34 3.85
C GLU A 175 -13.84 -3.66 3.89
N GLU A 176 -13.87 -4.42 2.77
CA GLU A 176 -14.45 -5.77 2.73
C GLU A 176 -13.76 -6.75 3.68
N MET A 177 -12.47 -6.53 3.98
CA MET A 177 -11.74 -7.29 5.01
C MET A 177 -12.10 -6.87 6.45
N GLY A 178 -13.04 -5.93 6.63
CA GLY A 178 -13.46 -5.42 7.93
C GLY A 178 -12.50 -4.40 8.55
N LYS A 179 -11.64 -3.77 7.76
CA LYS A 179 -10.67 -2.77 8.22
C LYS A 179 -11.13 -1.36 7.91
N THR A 180 -10.73 -0.40 8.73
CA THR A 180 -11.02 1.02 8.48
C THR A 180 -10.05 1.59 7.44
N VAL A 181 -10.55 2.38 6.49
CA VAL A 181 -9.72 3.06 5.50
C VAL A 181 -10.03 4.55 5.47
N VAL A 182 -8.99 5.36 5.59
CA VAL A 182 -9.04 6.80 5.39
C VAL A 182 -8.20 7.16 4.16
N VAL A 183 -8.72 8.01 3.28
CA VAL A 183 -7.99 8.47 2.09
C VAL A 183 -7.85 9.98 2.16
N THR A 184 -6.61 10.47 2.14
CA THR A 184 -6.30 11.89 2.04
C THR A 184 -5.60 12.18 0.72
N TYR A 185 -6.11 13.18 0.02
CA TYR A 185 -5.59 13.59 -1.29
C TYR A 185 -4.82 14.91 -1.18
N TYR A 186 -3.68 14.99 -1.87
CA TYR A 186 -2.79 16.14 -1.92
C TYR A 186 -2.58 16.66 -3.34
#